data_24e34951f65e52b76ba3d7ef0bc5dbe8
#
_entry.id   24e34951f65e52b76ba3d7ef0bc5dbe8
#
_cell.length_a   1.000
_cell.length_b   1.000
_cell.length_c   1.000
_cell.angle_alpha   90.00
_cell.angle_beta   90.00
_cell.angle_gamma   90.00
#
_symmetry.space_group_name_H-M   'P 1'
#
loop_
_entity.id
_entity.type
_entity.pdbx_description
1 polymer ?
#
loop_
_entity_poly.entity_id
_entity_poly.type
_entity_poly.pdbx_seq_one_letter_code
_entity_poly.pdbx_strand_id
1 'polypeptide(L)'
;MKKYVLLLGMFFSVTAFAGDKGKWTGYISDSHCGAKGNNSGHADCAKKCIKEGYSPVFVVGDKVYAINNPKKVAKYIGEKVTITGTITDDTIDIKKISE
;
A
#
# COMPACT_ATOMS: atom_id res chain seq x y z
N MET A 1 -35.90 22.35 -10.23
CA MET A 1 -35.79 22.04 -10.11
C MET A 1 -35.28 21.34 -10.28
N LYS A 2 -35.21 20.84 -10.39
CA LYS A 2 -34.89 20.16 -10.43
C LYS A 2 -33.99 19.83 -10.81
N LYS A 3 -33.50 19.84 -11.11
CA LYS A 3 -32.76 19.62 -11.48
C LYS A 3 -31.76 19.35 -11.19
N TYR A 4 -31.55 19.41 -10.92
CA TYR A 4 -30.58 19.30 -10.27
C TYR A 4 -29.96 18.05 -10.04
N VAL A 5 -30.46 17.44 -9.98
CA VAL A 5 -30.37 16.16 -9.58
C VAL A 5 -29.41 15.35 -10.28
N LEU A 6 -29.40 15.36 -11.43
CA LEU A 6 -28.61 14.57 -12.16
C LEU A 6 -27.23 14.71 -12.00
N LEU A 7 -26.84 15.82 -11.80
CA LEU A 7 -25.49 16.05 -11.70
C LEU A 7 -24.85 15.29 -10.65
N LEU A 8 -25.52 14.97 -9.66
CA LEU A 8 -24.95 14.25 -8.63
C LEU A 8 -24.44 12.96 -9.08
N GLY A 9 -25.13 12.30 -9.89
CA GLY A 9 -24.75 11.00 -10.34
C GLY A 9 -23.43 10.95 -10.98
N MET A 10 -23.10 11.89 -11.77
CA MET A 10 -21.89 11.90 -12.43
C MET A 10 -20.78 12.10 -11.52
N PHE A 11 -20.98 12.92 -10.56
CA PHE A 11 -19.96 13.19 -9.62
C PHE A 11 -19.50 11.92 -8.94
N PHE A 12 -20.36 11.00 -8.65
CA PHE A 12 -20.01 9.77 -8.02
C PHE A 12 -19.13 8.93 -8.90
N SER A 13 -19.38 8.85 -10.13
CA SER A 13 -18.60 8.04 -11.03
C SER A 13 -17.17 8.42 -11.03
N VAL A 14 -16.89 9.68 -11.00
CA VAL A 14 -15.53 10.16 -11.00
C VAL A 14 -14.83 9.74 -9.75
N THR A 15 -15.51 9.82 -8.63
CA THR A 15 -14.93 9.46 -7.36
C THR A 15 -14.53 7.99 -7.35
N ALA A 16 -15.30 7.14 -7.96
CA ALA A 16 -15.05 5.73 -7.95
C ALA A 16 -13.73 5.34 -8.59
N PHE A 17 -13.22 6.15 -9.51
CA PHE A 17 -11.97 5.81 -10.17
C PHE A 17 -10.74 6.46 -9.54
N ALA A 18 -10.94 7.25 -8.52
CA ALA A 18 -9.83 7.98 -7.93
C ALA A 18 -8.95 7.17 -6.99
N GLY A 19 -9.38 5.99 -6.58
CA GLY A 19 -8.68 5.21 -5.57
C GLY A 19 -8.93 5.77 -4.19
N ASP A 20 -8.42 5.09 -3.18
CA ASP A 20 -8.62 5.48 -1.79
C ASP A 20 -7.38 6.17 -1.25
N LYS A 21 -7.53 7.42 -0.84
CA LYS A 21 -6.46 8.17 -0.23
C LYS A 21 -6.55 7.99 1.27
N GLY A 22 -5.43 7.85 1.92
CA GLY A 22 -5.45 7.68 3.37
C GLY A 22 -4.09 7.40 3.96
N LYS A 23 -4.14 6.89 5.16
CA LYS A 23 -2.95 6.59 5.94
C LYS A 23 -3.14 5.20 6.53
N TRP A 24 -2.14 4.35 6.37
CA TRP A 24 -2.20 2.98 6.84
C TRP A 24 -0.91 2.61 7.56
N THR A 25 -1.02 1.77 8.58
CA THR A 25 0.13 1.28 9.33
C THR A 25 0.28 -0.22 9.08
N GLY A 26 1.46 -0.63 8.74
CA GLY A 26 1.73 -2.04 8.46
C GLY A 26 3.22 -2.29 8.32
N TYR A 27 3.57 -3.39 7.69
CA TYR A 27 4.96 -3.81 7.54
C TYR A 27 5.36 -3.83 6.08
N ILE A 28 6.64 -3.57 5.83
CA ILE A 28 7.18 -3.74 4.49
C ILE A 28 7.74 -5.16 4.40
N SER A 29 7.09 -5.97 3.61
CA SER A 29 7.46 -7.38 3.43
C SER A 29 7.96 -7.59 2.00
N ASP A 30 8.08 -8.81 1.57
CA ASP A 30 8.44 -9.14 0.20
C ASP A 30 7.30 -9.90 -0.47
N SER A 31 7.31 -9.94 -1.79
CA SER A 31 6.24 -10.57 -2.55
C SER A 31 6.20 -12.10 -2.38
N HIS A 32 7.29 -12.70 -1.95
CA HIS A 32 7.35 -14.14 -1.73
C HIS A 32 6.61 -14.54 -0.44
N CYS A 33 6.85 -13.83 0.65
CA CYS A 33 6.21 -14.12 1.93
C CYS A 33 4.85 -13.45 2.09
N GLY A 34 4.66 -12.31 1.47
CA GLY A 34 3.37 -11.61 1.52
C GLY A 34 2.92 -11.34 2.95
N ALA A 35 1.69 -11.72 3.25
CA ALA A 35 1.07 -11.44 4.55
C ALA A 35 1.79 -12.06 5.74
N LYS A 36 2.61 -13.07 5.53
CA LYS A 36 3.37 -13.67 6.61
C LYS A 36 4.38 -12.69 7.19
N GLY A 37 4.70 -11.65 6.43
CA GLY A 37 5.64 -10.63 6.87
C GLY A 37 5.01 -9.49 7.66
N ASN A 38 3.83 -9.68 8.23
CA ASN A 38 3.18 -8.61 8.98
C ASN A 38 3.63 -8.56 10.44
N ASN A 39 4.91 -8.81 10.68
CA ASN A 39 5.49 -8.72 12.02
C ASN A 39 7.00 -8.48 11.91
N SER A 40 7.59 -7.94 12.96
CA SER A 40 9.01 -7.61 12.96
C SER A 40 9.91 -8.84 13.01
N GLY A 41 9.39 -9.98 13.45
CA GLY A 41 10.18 -11.21 13.47
C GLY A 41 10.52 -11.74 12.10
N HIS A 42 9.88 -11.22 11.06
CA HIS A 42 10.08 -11.66 9.69
C HIS A 42 11.06 -10.74 8.93
N ALA A 43 11.64 -9.75 9.61
CA ALA A 43 12.46 -8.74 8.95
C ALA A 43 13.65 -9.32 8.17
N ASP A 44 14.38 -10.25 8.76
CA ASP A 44 15.55 -10.81 8.11
C ASP A 44 15.17 -11.62 6.88
N CYS A 45 14.06 -12.33 6.94
CA CYS A 45 13.59 -13.12 5.81
C CYS A 45 13.17 -12.18 4.67
N ALA A 46 12.48 -11.10 5.00
CA ALA A 46 12.07 -10.13 4.00
C ALA A 46 13.28 -9.52 3.30
N LYS A 47 14.31 -9.15 4.07
CA LYS A 47 15.52 -8.56 3.49
C LYS A 47 16.21 -9.54 2.57
N LYS A 48 16.25 -10.80 2.95
CA LYS A 48 16.89 -11.83 2.13
C LYS A 48 16.14 -11.99 0.82
N CYS A 49 14.81 -12.06 0.88
CA CYS A 49 14.01 -12.21 -0.33
C CYS A 49 14.15 -11.02 -1.28
N ILE A 50 14.24 -9.82 -0.75
CA ILE A 50 14.45 -8.64 -1.59
C ILE A 50 15.79 -8.74 -2.30
N LYS A 51 16.82 -9.23 -1.63
CA LYS A 51 18.12 -9.42 -2.26
C LYS A 51 18.07 -10.47 -3.34
N GLU A 52 17.17 -11.43 -3.22
CA GLU A 52 17.00 -12.48 -4.21
C GLU A 52 16.16 -12.05 -5.41
N GLY A 53 15.67 -10.83 -5.41
CA GLY A 53 14.94 -10.29 -6.54
C GLY A 53 13.43 -10.15 -6.36
N TYR A 54 12.89 -10.51 -5.19
CA TYR A 54 11.46 -10.33 -4.95
C TYR A 54 11.17 -8.86 -4.68
N SER A 55 10.00 -8.41 -5.05
CA SER A 55 9.62 -7.02 -4.87
C SER A 55 9.10 -6.74 -3.46
N PRO A 56 9.32 -5.55 -2.92
CA PRO A 56 8.73 -5.21 -1.63
C PRO A 56 7.23 -5.00 -1.76
N VAL A 57 6.49 -5.35 -0.71
CA VAL A 57 5.05 -5.14 -0.64
C VAL A 57 4.71 -4.53 0.71
N PHE A 58 3.55 -3.89 0.81
CA PHE A 58 3.07 -3.29 2.05
C PHE A 58 1.97 -4.19 2.61
N VAL A 59 2.10 -4.62 3.86
CA VAL A 59 1.16 -5.55 4.47
C VAL A 59 0.45 -4.87 5.64
N VAL A 60 -0.87 -4.81 5.56
CA VAL A 60 -1.70 -4.25 6.61
C VAL A 60 -2.61 -5.38 7.08
N GLY A 61 -2.31 -5.95 8.25
CA GLY A 61 -3.03 -7.13 8.73
C GLY A 61 -2.84 -8.30 7.76
N ASP A 62 -3.91 -8.78 7.17
CA ASP A 62 -3.86 -9.87 6.20
C ASP A 62 -3.80 -9.38 4.76
N LYS A 63 -3.89 -8.09 4.56
CA LYS A 63 -3.98 -7.54 3.21
C LYS A 63 -2.61 -7.17 2.69
N VAL A 64 -2.31 -7.56 1.47
CA VAL A 64 -1.03 -7.29 0.82
C VAL A 64 -1.24 -6.32 -0.32
N TYR A 65 -0.48 -5.24 -0.35
CA TYR A 65 -0.56 -4.26 -1.42
C TYR A 65 0.76 -4.20 -2.17
N ALA A 66 0.70 -4.25 -3.49
CA ALA A 66 1.87 -4.01 -4.30
C ALA A 66 2.26 -2.53 -4.11
N ILE A 67 3.52 -2.19 -4.29
CA ILE A 67 3.99 -0.83 -4.12
C ILE A 67 4.37 -0.26 -5.47
N ASN A 68 3.73 0.85 -5.83
CA ASN A 68 3.95 1.48 -7.12
C ASN A 68 5.34 2.12 -7.22
N ASN A 69 5.84 2.61 -6.11
CA ASN A 69 7.16 3.25 -6.05
C ASN A 69 8.05 2.57 -5.00
N PRO A 70 8.49 1.34 -5.27
CA PRO A 70 9.18 0.51 -4.28
C PRO A 70 10.50 1.07 -3.76
N LYS A 71 11.15 1.95 -4.49
CA LYS A 71 12.40 2.54 -4.01
C LYS A 71 12.20 3.36 -2.74
N LYS A 72 10.99 3.84 -2.51
CA LYS A 72 10.71 4.62 -1.30
C LYS A 72 10.76 3.79 -0.04
N VAL A 73 10.63 2.48 -0.15
CA VAL A 73 10.63 1.61 1.03
C VAL A 73 11.93 0.84 1.20
N ALA A 74 12.93 1.10 0.39
CA ALA A 74 14.19 0.34 0.44
C ALA A 74 14.84 0.34 1.82
N LYS A 75 14.68 1.40 2.58
CA LYS A 75 15.26 1.50 3.92
C LYS A 75 14.40 0.86 5.00
N TYR A 76 13.20 0.47 4.65
CA TYR A 76 12.21 0.03 5.65
C TYR A 76 11.82 -1.43 5.53
N ILE A 77 12.57 -2.21 4.77
CA ILE A 77 12.24 -3.63 4.56
C ILE A 77 12.20 -4.35 5.92
N GLY A 78 11.08 -5.00 6.19
CA GLY A 78 10.89 -5.73 7.44
C GLY A 78 10.44 -4.86 8.61
N GLU A 79 10.26 -3.57 8.40
CA GLU A 79 9.91 -2.64 9.49
C GLU A 79 8.45 -2.24 9.48
N LYS A 80 7.97 -1.87 10.64
CA LYS A 80 6.61 -1.36 10.78
C LYS A 80 6.62 0.12 10.42
N VAL A 81 5.77 0.53 9.51
CA VAL A 81 5.73 1.92 9.05
C VAL A 81 4.31 2.40 8.88
N THR A 82 4.13 3.72 8.85
CA THR A 82 2.86 4.33 8.52
C THR A 82 3.05 5.02 7.17
N ILE A 83 2.20 4.66 6.22
CA ILE A 83 2.27 5.20 4.87
C ILE A 83 1.06 6.05 4.58
N THR A 84 1.30 7.24 4.05
CA THR A 84 0.25 8.11 3.52
C THR A 84 0.34 8.02 2.01
N GLY A 85 -0.76 7.75 1.38
CA GLY A 85 -0.78 7.61 -0.08
C GLY A 85 -2.15 7.27 -0.62
N THR A 86 -2.16 6.65 -1.78
CA THR A 86 -3.39 6.27 -2.47
C THR A 86 -3.34 4.80 -2.82
N ILE A 87 -4.40 4.07 -2.51
CA ILE A 87 -4.51 2.66 -2.88
C ILE A 87 -5.52 2.52 -4.01
N THR A 88 -5.11 1.87 -5.09
CA THR A 88 -5.97 1.58 -6.24
C THR A 88 -5.67 0.17 -6.69
N ASP A 89 -6.69 -0.68 -6.76
CA ASP A 89 -6.55 -2.08 -7.21
C ASP A 89 -5.43 -2.82 -6.48
N ASP A 90 -5.44 -2.73 -5.16
CA ASP A 90 -4.45 -3.40 -4.30
C ASP A 90 -2.99 -2.97 -4.56
N THR A 91 -2.83 -1.78 -5.11
CA THR A 91 -1.51 -1.18 -5.31
C THR A 91 -1.48 0.15 -4.58
N ILE A 92 -0.43 0.39 -3.80
CA ILE A 92 -0.31 1.65 -3.08
C ILE A 92 0.73 2.54 -3.73
N ASP A 93 0.37 3.81 -3.90
CA ASP A 93 1.28 4.84 -4.37
C ASP A 93 1.65 5.66 -3.14
N ILE A 94 2.91 5.62 -2.74
CA ILE A 94 3.37 6.20 -1.49
C ILE A 94 3.71 7.67 -1.65
N LYS A 95 3.11 8.52 -0.80
CA LYS A 95 3.46 9.93 -0.78
C LYS A 95 4.39 10.23 0.38
N LYS A 96 4.15 9.60 1.52
CA LYS A 96 4.90 9.84 2.72
C LYS A 96 5.03 8.57 3.49
N ILE A 97 6.17 8.38 4.17
CA ILE A 97 6.38 7.20 4.98
C ILE A 97 7.06 7.62 6.27
N SER A 98 6.61 7.07 7.40
CA SER A 98 7.20 7.35 8.70
C SER A 98 7.19 6.09 9.55
N GLU A 99 8.08 6.04 10.53
CA GLU A 99 8.15 4.90 11.45
C GLU A 99 7.41 5.10 12.75
#